data_f4657a36e3727270f5d843475693c209
#
_entry.id   f4657a36e3727270f5d843475693c209
#
_cell.length_a   1.000
_cell.length_b   1.000
_cell.length_c   1.000
_cell.angle_alpha   90.00
_cell.angle_beta   90.00
_cell.angle_gamma   90.00
#
_symmetry.space_group_name_H-M   'P 1'
#
loop_
_entity.id
_entity.type
_entity.pdbx_description
1 polymer ?
#
loop_
_entity_poly.entity_id
_entity_poly.type
_entity_poly.pdbx_seq_one_letter_code
_entity_poly.pdbx_strand_id
1 'polypeptide(L)'
;ISLNAKEIKYSDLNISSLTADLIMKERCVQITNTTAVTNMGDISFDGFYSTKSKKDLKTGFSLNLVDITAEKVISLMPAVDTIMPLLKSFKGMLNCEIACTAQIDTSMNIIMPSINGVMRISGEDLSISDNDMFRTLAQKLLFKNKKEGTIDKMTVEGLIKDNVVEIFPFVLKVDRYTLAMSGIQNLDKSFKYHVSVLRSPFLIRLGIDLSGSDFDHMKFRIGKAKYKNTKVPVFSAVID
;
A
#
# COMPACT_ATOMS: atom_id res chain seq x y z
N ILE A 1 5.23 12.65 -28.48
CA ILE A 1 6.68 12.78 -28.31
C ILE A 1 7.13 11.54 -27.55
N SER A 2 8.07 10.81 -28.12
CA SER A 2 8.69 9.68 -27.43
C SER A 2 10.01 10.11 -26.81
N LEU A 3 10.18 9.75 -25.54
CA LEU A 3 11.38 10.01 -24.75
C LEU A 3 12.15 8.71 -24.57
N ASN A 4 13.46 8.77 -24.73
CA ASN A 4 14.35 7.67 -24.39
C ASN A 4 15.60 8.28 -23.75
N ALA A 5 15.89 7.88 -22.54
CA ALA A 5 17.02 8.41 -21.80
C ALA A 5 17.76 7.28 -21.07
N LYS A 6 19.06 7.47 -20.89
CA LYS A 6 19.95 6.55 -20.16
C LYS A 6 20.72 7.34 -19.12
N GLU A 7 21.03 6.67 -18.03
CA GLU A 7 21.89 7.20 -16.95
C GLU A 7 21.38 8.53 -16.34
N ILE A 8 20.12 8.55 -15.91
CA ILE A 8 19.57 9.69 -15.18
C ILE A 8 19.83 9.50 -13.68
N LYS A 9 20.32 10.55 -13.04
CA LYS A 9 20.47 10.60 -11.58
C LYS A 9 19.54 11.67 -11.00
N TYR A 10 18.72 11.28 -10.04
CA TYR A 10 17.86 12.20 -9.30
C TYR A 10 17.89 11.83 -7.81
N SER A 11 18.59 12.64 -7.00
CA SER A 11 18.90 12.28 -5.62
C SER A 11 19.55 10.90 -5.53
N ASP A 12 18.99 9.98 -4.76
CA ASP A 12 19.46 8.60 -4.61
C ASP A 12 18.93 7.64 -5.67
N LEU A 13 18.04 8.12 -6.55
CA LEU A 13 17.49 7.35 -7.66
C LEU A 13 18.43 7.40 -8.88
N ASN A 14 18.97 6.26 -9.24
CA ASN A 14 19.73 6.08 -10.47
C ASN A 14 18.89 5.30 -11.47
N ILE A 15 18.58 5.91 -12.60
CA ILE A 15 17.79 5.30 -13.68
C ILE A 15 18.74 4.92 -14.80
N SER A 16 18.90 3.64 -15.07
CA SER A 16 19.76 3.13 -16.13
C SER A 16 19.10 3.16 -17.51
N SER A 17 17.78 3.10 -17.54
CA SER A 17 17.00 3.20 -18.78
C SER A 17 15.62 3.79 -18.45
N LEU A 18 15.20 4.78 -19.22
CA LEU A 18 13.88 5.39 -19.16
C LEU A 18 13.29 5.50 -20.56
N THR A 19 12.09 5.00 -20.74
CA THR A 19 11.26 5.26 -21.93
C THR A 19 9.94 5.86 -21.49
N ALA A 20 9.38 6.76 -22.29
CA ALA A 20 8.06 7.33 -22.06
C ALA A 20 7.50 7.95 -23.34
N ASP A 21 6.17 7.93 -23.47
CA ASP A 21 5.45 8.65 -24.50
C ASP A 21 4.65 9.80 -23.90
N LEU A 22 4.85 11.00 -24.44
CA LEU A 22 4.13 12.21 -24.05
C LEU A 22 3.12 12.57 -25.15
N ILE A 23 1.86 12.63 -24.79
CA ILE A 23 0.75 13.01 -25.68
C ILE A 23 0.10 14.26 -25.13
N MET A 24 0.03 15.30 -25.95
CA MET A 24 -0.70 16.55 -25.63
C MET A 24 -1.86 16.72 -26.59
N LYS A 25 -3.06 16.73 -26.07
CA LYS A 25 -4.28 16.88 -26.87
C LYS A 25 -5.39 17.52 -26.03
N GLU A 26 -6.08 18.53 -26.60
CA GLU A 26 -7.33 19.09 -26.08
C GLU A 26 -7.33 19.38 -24.56
N ARG A 27 -6.34 20.13 -24.07
CA ARG A 27 -6.16 20.48 -22.66
C ARG A 27 -5.87 19.27 -21.75
N CYS A 28 -5.35 18.22 -22.31
CA CYS A 28 -4.89 17.05 -21.59
C CYS A 28 -3.43 16.75 -21.94
N VAL A 29 -2.63 16.50 -20.94
CA VAL A 29 -1.28 15.97 -21.08
C VAL A 29 -1.32 14.54 -20.53
N GLN A 30 -0.86 13.59 -21.33
CA GLN A 30 -0.74 12.18 -20.94
C GLN A 30 0.71 11.75 -21.06
N ILE A 31 1.15 10.99 -20.07
CA ILE A 31 2.40 10.26 -20.07
C ILE A 31 2.01 8.79 -20.08
N THR A 32 2.46 8.05 -21.10
CA THR A 32 2.09 6.64 -21.28
C THR A 32 3.31 5.80 -21.63
N ASN A 33 3.19 4.48 -21.48
CA ASN A 33 4.26 3.55 -21.79
C ASN A 33 5.58 3.89 -21.08
N THR A 34 5.49 4.47 -19.89
CA THR A 34 6.68 4.83 -19.13
C THR A 34 7.23 3.60 -18.45
N THR A 35 8.46 3.25 -18.74
CA THR A 35 9.21 2.22 -18.05
C THR A 35 10.58 2.75 -17.63
N ALA A 36 10.99 2.41 -16.43
CA ALA A 36 12.30 2.78 -15.91
C ALA A 36 12.93 1.62 -15.15
N VAL A 37 14.17 1.29 -15.50
CA VAL A 37 15.01 0.37 -14.75
C VAL A 37 15.88 1.18 -13.79
N THR A 38 15.75 0.94 -12.50
CA THR A 38 16.40 1.76 -11.49
C THR A 38 17.19 0.93 -10.47
N ASN A 39 18.04 1.58 -9.69
CA ASN A 39 18.69 0.97 -8.54
C ASN A 39 17.73 0.67 -7.36
N MET A 40 16.49 1.08 -7.44
CA MET A 40 15.47 0.89 -6.41
C MET A 40 14.44 -0.19 -6.76
N GLY A 41 14.43 -0.68 -7.99
CA GLY A 41 13.47 -1.60 -8.58
C GLY A 41 13.03 -1.12 -9.95
N ASP A 42 12.20 -1.89 -10.62
CA ASP A 42 11.63 -1.55 -11.91
C ASP A 42 10.33 -0.75 -11.72
N ILE A 43 10.17 0.30 -12.51
CA ILE A 43 9.05 1.24 -12.42
C ILE A 43 8.33 1.27 -13.77
N SER A 44 7.01 1.08 -13.76
CA SER A 44 6.14 1.43 -14.87
C SER A 44 5.12 2.47 -14.42
N PHE A 45 4.89 3.48 -15.24
CA PHE A 45 4.04 4.61 -14.89
C PHE A 45 3.26 5.10 -16.10
N ASP A 46 1.97 5.31 -15.92
CA ASP A 46 1.12 6.06 -16.83
C ASP A 46 0.39 7.14 -16.04
N GLY A 47 0.16 8.27 -16.66
CA GLY A 47 -0.49 9.36 -15.95
C GLY A 47 -1.12 10.39 -16.89
N PHE A 48 -2.04 11.18 -16.37
CA PHE A 48 -2.62 12.30 -17.10
C PHE A 48 -2.85 13.51 -16.19
N TYR A 49 -2.80 14.65 -16.82
CA TYR A 49 -3.24 15.93 -16.27
C TYR A 49 -4.21 16.59 -17.25
N SER A 50 -5.40 16.91 -16.77
CA SER A 50 -6.48 17.47 -17.58
C SER A 50 -6.98 18.79 -17.01
N THR A 51 -7.11 19.78 -17.89
CA THR A 51 -7.58 21.14 -17.57
C THR A 51 -8.83 21.48 -18.38
N LYS A 52 -9.93 20.72 -18.22
CA LYS A 52 -11.19 21.00 -18.95
C LYS A 52 -11.70 22.41 -18.71
N SER A 53 -11.54 22.92 -17.49
CA SER A 53 -11.78 24.34 -17.15
C SER A 53 -10.82 24.74 -16.02
N LYS A 54 -10.72 26.07 -15.74
CA LYS A 54 -9.92 26.58 -14.61
C LYS A 54 -10.39 26.05 -13.24
N LYS A 55 -11.60 25.49 -13.15
CA LYS A 55 -12.18 24.94 -11.93
C LYS A 55 -12.30 23.40 -11.93
N ASP A 56 -11.98 22.76 -13.05
CA ASP A 56 -12.06 21.30 -13.21
C ASP A 56 -10.71 20.79 -13.66
N LEU A 57 -9.77 20.76 -12.71
CA LEU A 57 -8.44 20.24 -12.89
C LEU A 57 -8.40 18.82 -12.33
N LYS A 58 -8.01 17.86 -13.13
CA LYS A 58 -7.93 16.45 -12.75
C LYS A 58 -6.58 15.86 -13.08
N THR A 59 -6.14 14.99 -12.24
CA THR A 59 -4.98 14.13 -12.50
C THR A 59 -5.33 12.68 -12.19
N GLY A 60 -4.61 11.78 -12.78
CA GLY A 60 -4.65 10.37 -12.43
C GLY A 60 -3.36 9.71 -12.86
N PHE A 61 -3.05 8.61 -12.21
CA PHE A 61 -1.89 7.80 -12.57
C PHE A 61 -2.13 6.33 -12.26
N SER A 62 -1.41 5.50 -12.98
CA SER A 62 -1.17 4.09 -12.68
C SER A 62 0.33 3.90 -12.49
N LEU A 63 0.72 3.30 -11.39
CA LEU A 63 2.11 3.05 -11.02
C LEU A 63 2.26 1.57 -10.68
N ASN A 64 3.24 0.94 -11.30
CA ASN A 64 3.66 -0.41 -10.96
C ASN A 64 5.15 -0.39 -10.59
N LEU A 65 5.45 -0.86 -9.40
CA LEU A 65 6.79 -0.98 -8.84
C LEU A 65 7.07 -2.47 -8.62
N VAL A 66 8.17 -2.96 -9.17
CA VAL A 66 8.57 -4.36 -9.07
C VAL A 66 9.92 -4.45 -8.36
N ASP A 67 10.01 -5.40 -7.42
CA ASP A 67 11.22 -5.67 -6.64
C ASP A 67 11.74 -4.43 -5.88
N ILE A 68 10.85 -3.76 -5.16
CA ILE A 68 11.15 -2.55 -4.39
C ILE A 68 10.98 -2.78 -2.89
N THR A 69 11.81 -2.14 -2.04
CA THR A 69 11.61 -2.21 -0.59
C THR A 69 10.57 -1.17 -0.10
N ALA A 70 9.96 -1.42 1.05
CA ALA A 70 8.99 -0.50 1.65
C ALA A 70 9.56 0.91 1.86
N GLU A 71 10.80 1.01 2.33
CA GLU A 71 11.48 2.30 2.54
C GLU A 71 11.62 3.08 1.23
N LYS A 72 11.94 2.39 0.13
CA LYS A 72 12.08 3.01 -1.19
C LYS A 72 10.73 3.43 -1.77
N VAL A 73 9.66 2.63 -1.58
CA VAL A 73 8.29 3.05 -1.95
C VAL A 73 7.91 4.36 -1.27
N ILE A 74 8.15 4.45 0.05
CA ILE A 74 7.84 5.66 0.84
C ILE A 74 8.71 6.84 0.42
N SER A 75 9.98 6.60 0.10
CA SER A 75 10.90 7.65 -0.41
C SER A 75 10.42 8.21 -1.76
N LEU A 76 9.97 7.35 -2.68
CA LEU A 76 9.43 7.78 -3.97
C LEU A 76 8.07 8.47 -3.87
N MET A 77 7.24 8.01 -2.93
CA MET A 77 5.87 8.48 -2.75
C MET A 77 5.57 8.70 -1.25
N PRO A 78 5.97 9.84 -0.66
CA PRO A 78 5.76 10.10 0.76
C PRO A 78 4.29 10.03 1.22
N ALA A 79 3.33 10.28 0.33
CA ALA A 79 1.90 10.13 0.61
C ALA A 79 1.51 8.69 1.00
N VAL A 80 2.25 7.68 0.55
CA VAL A 80 2.02 6.27 0.90
C VAL A 80 2.17 6.03 2.40
N ASP A 81 3.02 6.78 3.07
CA ASP A 81 3.15 6.71 4.52
C ASP A 81 1.86 7.09 5.28
N THR A 82 1.07 8.00 4.71
CA THR A 82 -0.23 8.37 5.27
C THR A 82 -1.34 7.39 4.85
N ILE A 83 -1.30 6.93 3.61
CA ILE A 83 -2.31 6.04 3.03
C ILE A 83 -2.18 4.61 3.60
N MET A 84 -0.95 4.14 3.77
CA MET A 84 -0.66 2.78 4.22
C MET A 84 0.54 2.72 5.18
N PRO A 85 0.41 3.27 6.39
CA PRO A 85 1.51 3.31 7.36
C PRO A 85 2.00 1.91 7.77
N LEU A 86 1.17 0.87 7.64
CA LEU A 86 1.55 -0.53 7.85
C LEU A 86 2.71 -0.99 6.95
N LEU A 87 2.91 -0.35 5.80
CA LEU A 87 3.98 -0.74 4.87
C LEU A 87 5.37 -0.69 5.52
N LYS A 88 5.61 0.24 6.44
CA LYS A 88 6.86 0.34 7.22
C LYS A 88 7.17 -0.90 8.07
N SER A 89 6.15 -1.69 8.36
CA SER A 89 6.32 -2.91 9.15
C SER A 89 6.94 -4.05 8.37
N PHE A 90 7.01 -3.96 7.05
CA PHE A 90 7.52 -5.03 6.21
C PHE A 90 8.94 -4.75 5.73
N LYS A 91 9.79 -5.76 5.78
CA LYS A 91 11.13 -5.78 5.17
C LYS A 91 11.16 -6.88 4.14
N GLY A 92 11.86 -6.64 3.04
CA GLY A 92 11.96 -7.53 1.90
C GLY A 92 11.52 -6.84 0.61
N MET A 93 11.47 -7.59 -0.47
CA MET A 93 11.07 -7.08 -1.78
C MET A 93 9.57 -7.16 -1.94
N LEU A 94 9.00 -6.07 -2.44
CA LEU A 94 7.58 -5.88 -2.66
C LEU A 94 7.31 -5.54 -4.12
N ASN A 95 6.14 -5.92 -4.59
CA ASN A 95 5.54 -5.40 -5.80
C ASN A 95 4.34 -4.54 -5.40
N CYS A 96 4.26 -3.32 -5.94
CA CYS A 96 3.22 -2.37 -5.62
C CYS A 96 2.54 -1.89 -6.91
N GLU A 97 1.25 -2.08 -6.99
CA GLU A 97 0.39 -1.57 -8.06
C GLU A 97 -0.57 -0.56 -7.44
N ILE A 98 -0.57 0.66 -7.94
CA ILE A 98 -1.44 1.74 -7.46
C ILE A 98 -2.00 2.46 -8.67
N ALA A 99 -3.33 2.59 -8.73
CA ALA A 99 -3.99 3.45 -9.70
C ALA A 99 -4.93 4.38 -8.98
N CYS A 100 -4.81 5.68 -9.23
CA CYS A 100 -5.70 6.65 -8.61
C CYS A 100 -5.98 7.87 -9.51
N THR A 101 -7.09 8.53 -9.20
CA THR A 101 -7.49 9.83 -9.76
C THR A 101 -7.75 10.80 -8.63
N ALA A 102 -7.52 12.09 -8.88
CA ALA A 102 -7.79 13.15 -7.93
C ALA A 102 -8.11 14.46 -8.63
N GLN A 103 -8.79 15.36 -7.94
CA GLN A 103 -8.88 16.76 -8.33
C GLN A 103 -7.70 17.55 -7.79
N ILE A 104 -7.34 18.61 -8.49
CA ILE A 104 -6.26 19.52 -8.12
C ILE A 104 -6.85 20.92 -7.99
N ASP A 105 -6.40 21.68 -7.02
CA ASP A 105 -6.74 23.08 -6.88
C ASP A 105 -5.95 23.98 -7.88
N THR A 106 -6.27 25.27 -7.91
CA THR A 106 -5.61 26.24 -8.80
C THR A 106 -4.14 26.49 -8.46
N SER A 107 -3.69 26.04 -7.30
CA SER A 107 -2.29 26.09 -6.83
C SER A 107 -1.54 24.77 -7.07
N MET A 108 -2.15 23.85 -7.83
CA MET A 108 -1.61 22.54 -8.17
C MET A 108 -1.49 21.56 -6.97
N ASN A 109 -2.22 21.81 -5.87
CA ASN A 109 -2.27 20.86 -4.75
C ASN A 109 -3.39 19.84 -4.97
N ILE A 110 -3.14 18.60 -4.59
CA ILE A 110 -4.14 17.53 -4.61
C ILE A 110 -5.21 17.81 -3.56
N ILE A 111 -6.47 17.78 -3.97
CA ILE A 111 -7.62 17.86 -3.07
C ILE A 111 -7.85 16.48 -2.47
N MET A 112 -7.30 16.24 -1.27
CA MET A 112 -7.27 14.92 -0.62
C MET A 112 -8.63 14.18 -0.62
N PRO A 113 -9.78 14.83 -0.30
CA PRO A 113 -11.09 14.16 -0.34
C PRO A 113 -11.52 13.66 -1.73
N SER A 114 -10.89 14.13 -2.79
CA SER A 114 -11.22 13.73 -4.16
C SER A 114 -10.43 12.51 -4.65
N ILE A 115 -9.51 12.01 -3.86
CA ILE A 115 -8.71 10.84 -4.23
C ILE A 115 -9.62 9.61 -4.29
N ASN A 116 -9.64 8.97 -5.46
CA ASN A 116 -10.25 7.67 -5.67
C ASN A 116 -9.20 6.77 -6.32
N GLY A 117 -9.06 5.56 -5.79
CA GLY A 117 -8.03 4.67 -6.33
C GLY A 117 -8.12 3.26 -5.77
N VAL A 118 -7.30 2.42 -6.34
CA VAL A 118 -7.10 1.03 -5.93
C VAL A 118 -5.61 0.78 -5.73
N MET A 119 -5.30 -0.15 -4.86
CA MET A 119 -3.92 -0.57 -4.64
C MET A 119 -3.83 -2.06 -4.42
N ARG A 120 -2.70 -2.64 -4.85
CA ARG A 120 -2.28 -4.00 -4.54
C ARG A 120 -0.82 -3.98 -4.15
N ILE A 121 -0.49 -4.61 -3.03
CA ILE A 121 0.87 -4.79 -2.56
C ILE A 121 1.07 -6.27 -2.31
N SER A 122 2.09 -6.84 -2.92
CA SER A 122 2.42 -8.25 -2.75
C SER A 122 3.92 -8.42 -2.47
N GLY A 123 4.27 -9.54 -1.85
CA GLY A 123 5.65 -9.92 -1.60
C GLY A 123 5.73 -11.33 -1.08
N GLU A 124 6.90 -11.90 -1.23
CA GLU A 124 7.25 -13.25 -0.75
C GLU A 124 8.49 -13.15 0.14
N ASP A 125 8.64 -14.09 1.06
CA ASP A 125 9.77 -14.17 2.00
C ASP A 125 10.03 -12.86 2.76
N LEU A 126 8.92 -12.20 3.17
CA LEU A 126 8.99 -10.94 3.91
C LEU A 126 9.29 -11.19 5.38
N SER A 127 9.93 -10.23 6.03
CA SER A 127 9.99 -10.16 7.49
C SER A 127 9.23 -8.94 8.01
N ILE A 128 8.66 -9.09 9.21
CA ILE A 128 8.02 -7.98 9.90
C ILE A 128 9.07 -7.32 10.78
N SER A 129 9.23 -6.00 10.60
CA SER A 129 10.11 -5.18 11.45
C SER A 129 9.65 -5.19 12.89
N ASP A 130 10.61 -5.08 13.81
CA ASP A 130 10.34 -4.83 15.23
C ASP A 130 9.70 -3.43 15.39
N ASN A 131 8.38 -3.36 15.36
CA ASN A 131 7.61 -2.18 15.68
C ASN A 131 6.62 -2.47 16.80
N ASP A 132 6.13 -1.41 17.45
CA ASP A 132 5.27 -1.53 18.64
C ASP A 132 3.97 -2.27 18.36
N MET A 133 3.41 -2.13 17.15
CA MET A 133 2.20 -2.84 16.76
C MET A 133 2.46 -4.36 16.67
N PHE A 134 3.49 -4.78 15.92
CA PHE A 134 3.83 -6.20 15.80
C PHE A 134 4.24 -6.78 17.15
N ARG A 135 5.06 -6.06 17.92
CA ARG A 135 5.49 -6.48 19.27
C ARG A 135 4.30 -6.72 20.18
N THR A 136 3.31 -5.82 20.18
CA THR A 136 2.10 -5.96 20.97
C THR A 136 1.24 -7.14 20.50
N LEU A 137 1.06 -7.31 19.20
CA LEU A 137 0.37 -8.48 18.63
C LEU A 137 1.08 -9.78 19.00
N ALA A 138 2.40 -9.83 18.83
CA ALA A 138 3.22 -10.98 19.14
C ALA A 138 3.16 -11.37 20.64
N GLN A 139 3.11 -10.38 21.53
CA GLN A 139 2.91 -10.61 22.97
C GLN A 139 1.53 -11.18 23.28
N LYS A 140 0.46 -10.59 22.70
CA LYS A 140 -0.93 -11.02 22.91
C LYS A 140 -1.21 -12.40 22.33
N LEU A 141 -0.57 -12.75 21.24
CA LEU A 141 -0.70 -14.04 20.56
C LEU A 141 0.33 -15.10 21.04
N LEU A 142 1.21 -14.73 21.98
CA LEU A 142 2.24 -15.62 22.52
C LEU A 142 3.17 -16.17 21.43
N PHE A 143 3.57 -15.32 20.49
CA PHE A 143 4.55 -15.70 19.47
C PHE A 143 5.87 -16.10 20.12
N LYS A 144 6.52 -17.11 19.55
CA LYS A 144 7.81 -17.61 20.04
C LYS A 144 8.90 -16.53 19.84
N ASN A 145 8.95 -15.93 18.66
CA ASN A 145 9.77 -14.75 18.38
C ASN A 145 8.89 -13.49 18.43
N LYS A 146 9.18 -12.60 19.39
CA LYS A 146 8.40 -11.38 19.62
C LYS A 146 8.96 -10.15 18.88
N LYS A 147 10.13 -10.29 18.25
CA LYS A 147 10.82 -9.18 17.58
C LYS A 147 10.68 -9.23 16.07
N GLU A 148 10.66 -10.42 15.51
CA GLU A 148 10.61 -10.61 14.06
C GLU A 148 9.67 -11.75 13.72
N GLY A 149 8.89 -11.58 12.67
CA GLY A 149 8.05 -12.62 12.08
C GLY A 149 8.41 -12.76 10.61
N THR A 150 8.38 -13.98 10.09
CA THR A 150 8.53 -14.25 8.66
C THR A 150 7.16 -14.47 8.03
N ILE A 151 6.96 -13.95 6.83
CA ILE A 151 5.74 -14.08 6.03
C ILE A 151 6.12 -14.75 4.72
N ASP A 152 5.61 -15.96 4.48
CA ASP A 152 5.94 -16.71 3.26
C ASP A 152 5.44 -15.96 2.01
N LYS A 153 4.19 -15.54 2.05
CA LYS A 153 3.54 -14.81 0.96
C LYS A 153 2.46 -13.89 1.49
N MET A 154 2.38 -12.69 0.93
CA MET A 154 1.36 -11.70 1.25
C MET A 154 0.83 -11.04 -0.01
N THR A 155 -0.46 -10.81 -0.06
CA THR A 155 -1.10 -9.91 -1.04
C THR A 155 -2.16 -9.11 -0.30
N VAL A 156 -2.00 -7.79 -0.33
CA VAL A 156 -2.91 -6.81 0.29
C VAL A 156 -3.52 -6.00 -0.83
N GLU A 157 -4.85 -5.94 -0.85
CA GLU A 157 -5.60 -5.12 -1.79
C GLU A 157 -6.42 -4.09 -1.02
N GLY A 158 -6.63 -2.94 -1.61
CA GLY A 158 -7.39 -1.87 -0.98
C GLY A 158 -8.03 -0.91 -1.96
N LEU A 159 -9.06 -0.22 -1.47
CA LEU A 159 -9.80 0.83 -2.16
C LEU A 159 -9.59 2.15 -1.42
N ILE A 160 -9.24 3.20 -2.16
CA ILE A 160 -9.10 4.55 -1.65
C ILE A 160 -10.30 5.35 -2.12
N LYS A 161 -11.13 5.81 -1.19
CA LYS A 161 -12.32 6.59 -1.50
C LYS A 161 -12.78 7.38 -0.28
N ASP A 162 -13.29 8.58 -0.49
CA ASP A 162 -13.91 9.42 0.55
C ASP A 162 -13.03 9.60 1.81
N ASN A 163 -11.75 9.89 1.63
CA ASN A 163 -10.73 10.00 2.69
C ASN A 163 -10.43 8.70 3.47
N VAL A 164 -10.87 7.57 2.96
CA VAL A 164 -10.69 6.27 3.60
C VAL A 164 -9.94 5.34 2.66
N VAL A 165 -9.01 4.58 3.20
CA VAL A 165 -8.41 3.42 2.56
C VAL A 165 -9.03 2.18 3.21
N GLU A 166 -9.86 1.48 2.47
CA GLU A 166 -10.40 0.18 2.89
C GLU A 166 -9.41 -0.90 2.48
N ILE A 167 -8.89 -1.64 3.47
CA ILE A 167 -8.01 -2.78 3.26
C ILE A 167 -8.87 -4.04 3.28
N PHE A 168 -8.93 -4.71 2.14
CA PHE A 168 -9.71 -5.93 1.98
C PHE A 168 -9.12 -7.08 2.78
N PRO A 169 -9.95 -8.06 3.16
CA PRO A 169 -9.48 -9.19 3.93
C PRO A 169 -8.37 -9.97 3.20
N PHE A 170 -7.24 -10.13 3.87
CA PHE A 170 -6.11 -10.90 3.37
C PHE A 170 -5.56 -11.86 4.43
N VAL A 171 -4.82 -12.86 4.02
CA VAL A 171 -4.27 -13.89 4.92
C VAL A 171 -2.77 -13.71 5.04
N LEU A 172 -2.30 -13.73 6.27
CA LEU A 172 -0.89 -13.77 6.63
C LEU A 172 -0.57 -15.09 7.32
N LYS A 173 0.52 -15.72 6.92
CA LYS A 173 1.16 -16.79 7.70
C LYS A 173 2.40 -16.22 8.36
N VAL A 174 2.38 -16.16 9.67
CA VAL A 174 3.48 -15.64 10.48
C VAL A 174 3.88 -16.70 11.50
N ASP A 175 5.09 -17.22 11.41
CA ASP A 175 5.54 -18.35 12.22
C ASP A 175 4.55 -19.55 12.09
N ARG A 176 3.97 -19.99 13.19
CA ARG A 176 2.98 -21.09 13.23
C ARG A 176 1.54 -20.61 13.22
N TYR A 177 1.31 -19.32 13.02
CA TYR A 177 -0.01 -18.71 12.99
C TYR A 177 -0.49 -18.48 11.55
N THR A 178 -1.77 -18.66 11.35
CA THR A 178 -2.46 -18.13 10.16
C THR A 178 -3.44 -17.10 10.63
N LEU A 179 -3.27 -15.88 10.15
CA LEU A 179 -4.05 -14.70 10.52
C LEU A 179 -4.83 -14.22 9.30
N ALA A 180 -6.06 -13.76 9.50
CA ALA A 180 -6.76 -12.96 8.51
C ALA A 180 -6.90 -11.54 9.03
N MET A 181 -6.52 -10.58 8.22
CA MET A 181 -6.53 -9.16 8.57
C MET A 181 -7.34 -8.36 7.58
N SER A 182 -8.06 -7.36 8.06
CA SER A 182 -8.77 -6.36 7.25
C SER A 182 -8.96 -5.08 8.07
N GLY A 183 -9.35 -4.01 7.43
CA GLY A 183 -9.67 -2.79 8.16
C GLY A 183 -9.78 -1.56 7.31
N ILE A 184 -9.82 -0.42 7.97
CA ILE A 184 -9.86 0.88 7.37
C ILE A 184 -8.76 1.77 7.96
N GLN A 185 -8.14 2.56 7.08
CA GLN A 185 -7.21 3.61 7.40
C GLN A 185 -7.78 4.93 6.89
N ASN A 186 -7.99 5.89 7.76
CA ASN A 186 -8.38 7.24 7.35
C ASN A 186 -7.14 8.07 6.97
N LEU A 187 -7.31 9.04 6.07
CA LEU A 187 -6.22 9.93 5.67
C LEU A 187 -5.77 10.89 6.79
N ASP A 188 -6.54 11.00 7.88
CA ASP A 188 -6.14 11.70 9.12
C ASP A 188 -5.27 10.85 10.06
N LYS A 189 -4.84 9.65 9.60
CA LYS A 189 -4.06 8.63 10.30
C LYS A 189 -4.84 7.77 11.28
N SER A 190 -6.09 8.09 11.60
CA SER A 190 -6.91 7.23 12.44
C SER A 190 -7.23 5.91 11.71
N PHE A 191 -7.34 4.83 12.46
CA PHE A 191 -7.52 3.51 11.86
C PHE A 191 -8.36 2.57 12.73
N LYS A 192 -8.90 1.54 12.06
CA LYS A 192 -9.56 0.39 12.68
C LYS A 192 -9.21 -0.85 11.89
N TYR A 193 -8.43 -1.74 12.47
CA TYR A 193 -8.09 -3.04 11.89
C TYR A 193 -8.66 -4.17 12.72
N HIS A 194 -8.93 -5.27 12.06
CA HIS A 194 -9.34 -6.52 12.70
C HIS A 194 -8.40 -7.65 12.27
N VAL A 195 -7.87 -8.37 13.24
CA VAL A 195 -7.05 -9.55 13.04
C VAL A 195 -7.80 -10.76 13.60
N SER A 196 -8.13 -11.73 12.76
CA SER A 196 -8.70 -13.02 13.17
C SER A 196 -7.60 -14.07 13.19
N VAL A 197 -7.44 -14.77 14.30
CA VAL A 197 -6.56 -15.94 14.38
C VAL A 197 -7.31 -17.13 13.80
N LEU A 198 -6.92 -17.56 12.59
CA LEU A 198 -7.51 -18.71 11.90
C LEU A 198 -6.87 -20.03 12.37
N ARG A 199 -5.58 -20.01 12.60
CA ARG A 199 -4.80 -21.16 13.08
C ARG A 199 -3.74 -20.69 14.07
N SER A 200 -3.60 -21.42 15.16
CA SER A 200 -2.57 -21.19 16.16
C SER A 200 -2.08 -22.52 16.73
N PRO A 201 -0.86 -22.58 17.32
CA PRO A 201 -0.36 -23.78 17.97
C PRO A 201 -1.13 -24.14 19.24
N PHE A 202 -1.92 -23.25 19.81
CA PHE A 202 -2.65 -23.44 21.06
C PHE A 202 -4.16 -23.68 20.86
N LEU A 203 -4.60 -23.97 19.63
CA LEU A 203 -6.02 -24.14 19.29
C LEU A 203 -6.92 -22.93 19.64
N ILE A 204 -6.31 -21.77 19.83
CA ILE A 204 -7.01 -20.53 20.19
C ILE A 204 -7.53 -19.89 18.89
N ARG A 205 -8.82 -19.61 18.85
CA ARG A 205 -9.48 -18.81 17.81
C ARG A 205 -10.03 -17.54 18.44
N LEU A 206 -9.35 -16.45 18.21
CA LEU A 206 -9.77 -15.14 18.72
C LEU A 206 -9.64 -14.07 17.65
N GLY A 207 -10.35 -12.98 17.87
CA GLY A 207 -10.21 -11.75 17.11
C GLY A 207 -9.49 -10.70 17.93
N ILE A 208 -8.74 -9.84 17.29
CA ILE A 208 -8.12 -8.67 17.89
C ILE A 208 -8.55 -7.46 17.07
N ASP A 209 -9.24 -6.53 17.73
CA ASP A 209 -9.53 -5.23 17.15
C ASP A 209 -8.42 -4.25 17.57
N LEU A 210 -7.85 -3.57 16.58
CA LEU A 210 -6.86 -2.53 16.74
C LEU A 210 -7.45 -1.22 16.26
N SER A 211 -7.35 -0.17 17.04
CA SER A 211 -7.84 1.15 16.65
C SER A 211 -7.03 2.25 17.31
N GLY A 212 -6.95 3.40 16.68
CA GLY A 212 -6.22 4.54 17.22
C GLY A 212 -6.40 5.79 16.38
N SER A 213 -5.97 6.93 16.91
CA SER A 213 -5.77 8.16 16.15
C SER A 213 -4.53 8.08 15.24
N ASP A 214 -3.58 7.26 15.64
CA ASP A 214 -2.32 6.95 14.97
C ASP A 214 -1.73 5.67 15.58
N PHE A 215 -0.58 5.20 15.07
CA PHE A 215 0.06 3.99 15.57
C PHE A 215 0.72 4.15 16.94
N ASP A 216 1.01 5.36 17.38
CA ASP A 216 1.58 5.63 18.71
C ASP A 216 0.49 5.60 19.80
N HIS A 217 -0.77 5.83 19.42
CA HIS A 217 -1.94 5.84 20.31
C HIS A 217 -2.91 4.71 20.00
N MET A 218 -2.39 3.47 20.01
CA MET A 218 -3.19 2.27 19.71
C MET A 218 -3.95 1.72 20.92
N LYS A 219 -5.16 1.25 20.64
CA LYS A 219 -5.98 0.49 21.56
C LYS A 219 -6.20 -0.92 21.02
N PHE A 220 -6.12 -1.90 21.89
CA PHE A 220 -6.29 -3.31 21.58
C PHE A 220 -7.49 -3.87 22.32
N ARG A 221 -8.37 -4.57 21.63
CA ARG A 221 -9.51 -5.27 22.20
C ARG A 221 -9.53 -6.71 21.71
N ILE A 222 -9.52 -7.66 22.64
CA ILE A 222 -9.67 -9.07 22.31
C ILE A 222 -11.16 -9.40 22.23
N GLY A 223 -11.56 -10.11 21.21
CA GLY A 223 -12.94 -10.49 20.95
C GLY A 223 -13.06 -11.76 20.11
N LYS A 224 -14.17 -11.88 19.42
CA LYS A 224 -14.41 -13.02 18.51
C LYS A 224 -13.74 -12.78 17.14
N ALA A 225 -13.20 -13.86 16.55
CA ALA A 225 -12.72 -13.84 15.18
C ALA A 225 -13.90 -13.54 14.23
N LYS A 226 -13.71 -12.59 13.32
CA LYS A 226 -14.66 -12.31 12.22
C LYS A 226 -14.58 -13.41 11.15
N TYR A 227 -13.35 -13.84 10.84
CA TYR A 227 -13.08 -14.87 9.85
C TYR A 227 -12.86 -16.20 10.57
N LYS A 228 -13.49 -17.29 10.06
CA LYS A 228 -13.46 -18.60 10.71
C LYS A 228 -12.67 -19.65 9.94
N ASN A 229 -12.33 -19.40 8.68
CA ASN A 229 -11.59 -20.31 7.83
C ASN A 229 -10.63 -19.53 6.91
N THR A 230 -9.77 -20.26 6.20
CA THR A 230 -8.80 -19.67 5.27
C THR A 230 -9.42 -19.18 3.96
N LYS A 231 -10.70 -19.44 3.70
CA LYS A 231 -11.44 -18.86 2.57
C LYS A 231 -11.92 -17.46 2.95
N VAL A 232 -11.00 -16.53 2.95
CA VAL A 232 -11.31 -15.11 3.07
C VAL A 232 -11.76 -14.65 1.68
N PRO A 233 -12.87 -13.88 1.57
CA PRO A 233 -13.22 -13.30 0.29
C PRO A 233 -12.04 -12.49 -0.26
N VAL A 234 -11.51 -12.90 -1.38
CA VAL A 234 -10.48 -12.15 -2.10
C VAL A 234 -11.23 -11.23 -3.04
N PHE A 235 -11.23 -9.95 -2.76
CA PHE A 235 -11.65 -8.95 -3.71
C PHE A 235 -10.43 -8.60 -4.54
N SER A 236 -10.45 -8.87 -5.84
CA SER A 236 -9.46 -8.32 -6.73
C SER A 236 -9.94 -6.94 -7.17
N ALA A 237 -9.20 -5.92 -6.81
CA ALA A 237 -9.33 -4.64 -7.47
C ALA A 237 -8.83 -4.83 -8.91
N VAL A 238 -9.72 -4.74 -9.88
CA VAL A 238 -9.34 -4.74 -11.28
C VAL A 238 -8.80 -3.34 -11.56
N ILE A 239 -7.49 -3.27 -11.79
CA ILE A 239 -6.83 -2.08 -12.30
C ILE A 239 -6.83 -2.25 -13.81
N ASP A 240 -7.84 -1.73 -14.48
CA ASP A 240 -7.93 -1.61 -15.93
C ASP A 240 -7.29 -0.30 -16.41
#